data_b2c7404688e4714baec12a2246cd6cfe
#
_entry.id   b2c7404688e4714baec12a2246cd6cfe
#
_cell.length_a   1.000
_cell.length_b   1.000
_cell.length_c   1.000
_cell.angle_alpha   90.00
_cell.angle_beta   90.00
_cell.angle_gamma   90.00
#
_symmetry.space_group_name_H-M   'P 1'
#
loop_
_entity.id
_entity.type
_entity.pdbx_description
1 polymer ?
#
loop_
_entity_poly.entity_id
_entity_poly.type
_entity_poly.pdbx_seq_one_letter_code
_entity_poly.pdbx_strand_id
1 'polypeptide(L)'
;MQTELNGRPQAMIAMSGGVDSSVAAYLMQQAGYACMGATMRLYENEDAGLPRGSTCCALDDVEDARRVAYTLGMPHYVFNYKDAFREQVMARFAAAYQRGATPNPCLDCNRYLKFDHLLNRARELGCDYIATGHYVQRWQDENGRWGLRKNDDPGKDQSYVLCLLYTSPS
;
A
#
# COMPACT_ATOMS: atom_id res chain seq x y z
N MET A 1 17.84 -13.57 -14.33
CA MET A 1 16.89 -14.13 -15.31
C MET A 1 15.81 -13.06 -15.49
N GLN A 2 16.04 -12.10 -16.39
CA GLN A 2 15.06 -11.06 -16.74
C GLN A 2 14.06 -11.75 -17.65
N THR A 3 12.87 -12.01 -17.13
CA THR A 3 11.74 -12.46 -17.93
C THR A 3 11.30 -11.27 -18.75
N GLU A 4 11.47 -11.33 -20.07
CA GLU A 4 10.86 -10.39 -21.01
C GLU A 4 9.35 -10.43 -20.81
N LEU A 5 8.82 -9.48 -20.06
CA LEU A 5 7.40 -9.32 -19.82
C LEU A 5 6.78 -8.57 -21.00
N ASN A 6 6.65 -9.28 -22.12
CA ASN A 6 5.79 -9.06 -23.29
C ASN A 6 5.09 -7.68 -23.42
N GLY A 7 5.80 -6.56 -23.33
CA GLY A 7 5.25 -5.22 -23.59
C GLY A 7 4.07 -4.79 -22.70
N ARG A 8 3.73 -5.54 -21.65
CA ARG A 8 2.67 -5.17 -20.70
C ARG A 8 3.21 -4.19 -19.66
N PRO A 9 2.46 -3.15 -19.30
CA PRO A 9 2.85 -2.29 -18.19
C PRO A 9 2.93 -3.10 -16.89
N GLN A 10 3.96 -2.83 -16.08
CA GLN A 10 4.21 -3.56 -14.84
C GLN A 10 3.61 -2.83 -13.64
N ALA A 11 2.96 -3.57 -12.75
CA ALA A 11 2.37 -3.03 -11.55
C ALA A 11 2.80 -3.81 -10.30
N MET A 12 3.27 -3.08 -9.28
CA MET A 12 3.45 -3.62 -7.94
C MET A 12 2.20 -3.41 -7.11
N ILE A 13 1.65 -4.48 -6.56
CA ILE A 13 0.43 -4.45 -5.75
C ILE A 13 0.82 -4.51 -4.28
N ALA A 14 0.49 -3.46 -3.51
CA ALA A 14 0.67 -3.45 -2.07
C ALA A 14 -0.37 -4.37 -1.41
N MET A 15 0.05 -5.55 -1.00
CA MET A 15 -0.80 -6.60 -0.43
C MET A 15 -0.65 -6.64 1.08
N SER A 16 -1.77 -6.51 1.79
CA SER A 16 -1.85 -6.57 3.26
C SER A 16 -2.40 -7.89 3.79
N GLY A 17 -2.65 -8.88 2.93
CA GLY A 17 -3.38 -10.11 3.29
C GLY A 17 -4.90 -9.95 3.29
N GLY A 18 -5.43 -8.72 3.32
CA GLY A 18 -6.86 -8.45 3.32
C GLY A 18 -7.51 -8.56 1.94
N VAL A 19 -8.85 -8.68 1.93
CA VAL A 19 -9.68 -8.85 0.73
C VAL A 19 -9.49 -7.70 -0.27
N ASP A 20 -9.46 -6.46 0.19
CA ASP A 20 -9.41 -5.27 -0.67
C ASP A 20 -8.15 -5.24 -1.54
N SER A 21 -6.99 -5.56 -0.96
CA SER A 21 -5.73 -5.64 -1.70
C SER A 21 -5.68 -6.84 -2.64
N SER A 22 -6.34 -7.94 -2.28
CA SER A 22 -6.45 -9.13 -3.10
C SER A 22 -7.32 -8.88 -4.34
N VAL A 23 -8.43 -8.18 -4.15
CA VAL A 23 -9.31 -7.75 -5.26
C VAL A 23 -8.58 -6.76 -6.17
N ALA A 24 -7.83 -5.81 -5.61
CA ALA A 24 -7.02 -4.89 -6.40
C ALA A 24 -6.01 -5.64 -7.29
N ALA A 25 -5.34 -6.66 -6.74
CA ALA A 25 -4.41 -7.51 -7.51
C ALA A 25 -5.12 -8.21 -8.67
N TYR A 26 -6.26 -8.82 -8.42
CA TYR A 26 -7.05 -9.49 -9.44
C TYR A 26 -7.49 -8.53 -10.55
N LEU A 27 -8.04 -7.37 -10.18
CA LEU A 27 -8.52 -6.36 -11.14
C LEU A 27 -7.38 -5.79 -12.01
N MET A 28 -6.20 -5.58 -11.44
CA MET A 28 -5.03 -5.13 -12.20
C MET A 28 -4.58 -6.17 -13.23
N GLN A 29 -4.60 -7.47 -12.88
CA GLN A 29 -4.33 -8.54 -13.85
C GLN A 29 -5.39 -8.58 -14.96
N GLN A 30 -6.68 -8.46 -14.61
CA GLN A 30 -7.77 -8.43 -15.61
C GLN A 30 -7.66 -7.21 -16.53
N ALA A 31 -7.12 -6.10 -16.04
CA ALA A 31 -6.83 -4.91 -16.85
C ALA A 31 -5.57 -5.06 -17.74
N GLY A 32 -4.91 -6.21 -17.72
CA GLY A 32 -3.80 -6.53 -18.61
C GLY A 32 -2.40 -6.17 -18.09
N TYR A 33 -2.27 -5.77 -16.82
CA TYR A 33 -0.97 -5.47 -16.23
C TYR A 33 -0.20 -6.76 -15.89
N ALA A 34 1.13 -6.70 -16.02
CA ALA A 34 2.02 -7.69 -15.43
C ALA A 34 2.20 -7.34 -13.95
N CYS A 35 1.60 -8.14 -13.05
CA CYS A 35 1.54 -7.83 -11.63
C CYS A 35 2.59 -8.58 -10.81
N MET A 36 3.12 -7.90 -9.78
CA MET A 36 3.85 -8.52 -8.67
C MET A 36 3.25 -8.06 -7.34
N GLY A 37 3.11 -8.97 -6.38
CA GLY A 37 2.65 -8.66 -5.03
C GLY A 37 3.81 -8.20 -4.14
N ALA A 38 3.55 -7.25 -3.26
CA ALA A 38 4.50 -6.76 -2.28
C ALA A 38 3.83 -6.59 -0.91
N THR A 39 4.36 -7.26 0.11
CA THR A 39 3.95 -7.06 1.50
C THR A 39 5.06 -6.38 2.27
N MET A 40 4.72 -5.35 3.03
CA MET A 40 5.64 -4.63 3.90
C MET A 40 5.62 -5.25 5.30
N ARG A 41 6.77 -5.70 5.79
CA ARG A 41 6.94 -6.12 7.18
C ARG A 41 7.33 -4.91 8.02
N LEU A 42 6.42 -4.44 8.86
CA LEU A 42 6.53 -3.18 9.59
C LEU A 42 6.99 -3.35 11.05
N TYR A 43 6.71 -4.49 11.69
CA TYR A 43 7.08 -4.82 13.07
C TYR A 43 7.16 -6.33 13.27
N GLU A 44 7.73 -6.77 14.40
CA GLU A 44 7.59 -8.15 14.89
C GLU A 44 6.39 -8.21 15.85
N ASN A 45 5.71 -9.35 15.88
CA ASN A 45 4.58 -9.56 16.80
C ASN A 45 4.99 -9.41 18.28
N GLU A 46 6.24 -9.72 18.59
CA GLU A 46 6.81 -9.61 19.94
C GLU A 46 7.01 -8.15 20.36
N ASP A 47 7.36 -7.25 19.43
CA ASP A 47 7.60 -5.84 19.70
C ASP A 47 6.30 -5.04 19.92
N ALA A 48 5.19 -5.54 19.40
CA ALA A 48 3.92 -4.82 19.43
C ALA A 48 3.07 -5.09 20.69
N GLY A 49 3.40 -6.12 21.48
CA GLY A 49 2.63 -6.50 22.67
C GLY A 49 1.15 -6.82 22.38
N LEU A 50 0.81 -7.07 21.12
CA LEU A 50 -0.56 -7.25 20.65
C LEU A 50 -0.90 -8.74 20.46
N PRO A 51 -2.15 -9.14 20.73
CA PRO A 51 -2.59 -10.51 20.46
C PRO A 51 -2.45 -10.85 18.98
N ARG A 52 -2.12 -12.10 18.66
CA ARG A 52 -2.08 -12.61 17.29
C ARG A 52 -3.40 -12.32 16.59
N GLY A 53 -3.37 -11.73 15.40
CA GLY A 53 -4.54 -11.55 14.54
C GLY A 53 -5.21 -10.18 14.54
N SER A 54 -4.70 -9.16 15.27
CA SER A 54 -5.35 -7.85 15.35
C SER A 54 -4.65 -6.70 14.61
N THR A 55 -3.64 -7.00 13.79
CA THR A 55 -2.82 -5.96 13.17
C THR A 55 -2.57 -6.21 11.68
N CYS A 56 -2.57 -5.16 10.88
CA CYS A 56 -2.49 -5.19 9.40
C CYS A 56 -1.10 -5.54 8.81
N CYS A 57 -0.24 -6.31 9.46
CA CYS A 57 1.05 -6.80 8.95
C CYS A 57 1.60 -7.95 9.81
N ALA A 58 0.71 -8.80 10.34
CA ALA A 58 1.08 -10.02 11.05
C ALA A 58 1.71 -11.05 10.09
N LEU A 59 2.39 -12.07 10.64
CA LEU A 59 2.91 -13.16 9.81
C LEU A 59 1.79 -13.87 9.04
N ASP A 60 0.60 -13.98 9.63
CA ASP A 60 -0.57 -14.58 9.00
C ASP A 60 -1.00 -13.77 7.77
N ASP A 61 -0.97 -12.44 7.83
CA ASP A 61 -1.29 -11.55 6.71
C ASP A 61 -0.30 -11.72 5.54
N VAL A 62 0.99 -11.96 5.85
CA VAL A 62 2.02 -12.24 4.83
C VAL A 62 1.71 -13.56 4.12
N GLU A 63 1.32 -14.60 4.88
CA GLU A 63 0.98 -15.90 4.31
C GLU A 63 -0.32 -15.83 3.48
N ASP A 64 -1.31 -15.07 3.91
CA ASP A 64 -2.55 -14.87 3.16
C ASP A 64 -2.28 -14.11 1.86
N ALA A 65 -1.47 -13.04 1.90
CA ALA A 65 -1.02 -12.34 0.70
C ALA A 65 -0.27 -13.26 -0.28
N ARG A 66 0.60 -14.14 0.26
CA ARG A 66 1.35 -15.11 -0.54
C ARG A 66 0.44 -16.13 -1.21
N ARG A 67 -0.56 -16.66 -0.49
CA ARG A 67 -1.55 -17.59 -1.05
C ARG A 67 -2.35 -16.97 -2.18
N VAL A 68 -2.80 -15.73 -2.00
CA VAL A 68 -3.51 -14.99 -3.07
C VAL A 68 -2.60 -14.78 -4.27
N ALA A 69 -1.38 -14.33 -4.07
CA ALA A 69 -0.42 -14.13 -5.16
C ALA A 69 -0.12 -15.44 -5.91
N TYR A 70 0.03 -16.55 -5.19
CA TYR A 70 0.20 -17.87 -5.78
C TYR A 70 -1.03 -18.29 -6.62
N THR A 71 -2.23 -18.07 -6.09
CA THR A 71 -3.49 -18.37 -6.81
C THR A 71 -3.63 -17.56 -8.09
N LEU A 72 -3.17 -16.30 -8.06
CA LEU A 72 -3.17 -15.40 -9.20
C LEU A 72 -1.98 -15.63 -10.16
N GLY A 73 -1.07 -16.56 -9.84
CA GLY A 73 0.10 -16.85 -10.66
C GLY A 73 1.10 -15.70 -10.77
N MET A 74 1.18 -14.82 -9.78
CA MET A 74 2.10 -13.68 -9.77
C MET A 74 3.19 -13.84 -8.70
N PRO A 75 4.40 -13.31 -8.92
CA PRO A 75 5.46 -13.30 -7.91
C PRO A 75 5.05 -12.43 -6.71
N HIS A 76 5.51 -12.82 -5.51
CA HIS A 76 5.25 -12.10 -4.28
C HIS A 76 6.55 -11.86 -3.50
N TYR A 77 6.75 -10.63 -3.06
CA TYR A 77 7.93 -10.19 -2.32
C TYR A 77 7.54 -9.65 -0.95
N VAL A 78 8.38 -9.88 0.04
CA VAL A 78 8.23 -9.31 1.39
C VAL A 78 9.39 -8.37 1.64
N PHE A 79 9.09 -7.10 1.87
CA PHE A 79 10.08 -6.06 2.15
C PHE A 79 10.12 -5.72 3.63
N ASN A 80 11.31 -5.69 4.21
CA ASN A 80 11.49 -5.31 5.60
C ASN A 80 11.60 -3.78 5.72
N TYR A 81 10.57 -3.16 6.28
CA TYR A 81 10.51 -1.72 6.54
C TYR A 81 10.35 -1.39 8.03
N LYS A 82 10.80 -2.28 8.93
CA LYS A 82 10.67 -2.11 10.38
C LYS A 82 11.35 -0.84 10.89
N ASP A 83 12.59 -0.60 10.46
CA ASP A 83 13.34 0.57 10.90
C ASP A 83 12.70 1.86 10.37
N ALA A 84 12.32 1.89 9.10
CA ALA A 84 11.59 3.01 8.52
C ALA A 84 10.24 3.25 9.21
N PHE A 85 9.51 2.20 9.57
CA PHE A 85 8.26 2.31 10.31
C PHE A 85 8.48 2.87 11.72
N ARG A 86 9.49 2.39 12.42
CA ARG A 86 9.85 2.91 13.76
C ARG A 86 10.18 4.40 13.71
N GLU A 87 10.99 4.83 12.75
CA GLU A 87 11.45 6.20 12.63
C GLU A 87 10.35 7.13 12.08
N GLN A 88 9.73 6.77 10.96
CA GLN A 88 8.84 7.66 10.21
C GLN A 88 7.39 7.65 10.70
N VAL A 89 6.98 6.61 11.42
CA VAL A 89 5.61 6.50 11.92
C VAL A 89 5.57 6.51 13.45
N MET A 90 6.23 5.57 14.12
CA MET A 90 6.10 5.41 15.57
C MET A 90 6.72 6.59 16.34
N ALA A 91 7.94 6.99 16.01
CA ALA A 91 8.60 8.11 16.68
C ALA A 91 7.86 9.44 16.47
N ARG A 92 7.35 9.68 15.24
CA ARG A 92 6.55 10.87 14.93
C ARG A 92 5.21 10.87 15.66
N PHE A 93 4.56 9.72 15.74
CA PHE A 93 3.32 9.53 16.51
C PHE A 93 3.54 9.86 17.99
N ALA A 94 4.56 9.29 18.62
CA ALA A 94 4.90 9.56 20.02
C ALA A 94 5.22 11.04 20.26
N ALA A 95 6.04 11.64 19.41
CA ALA A 95 6.40 13.05 19.51
C ALA A 95 5.19 14.00 19.33
N ALA A 96 4.22 13.62 18.48
CA ALA A 96 3.00 14.42 18.33
C ALA A 96 2.11 14.36 19.58
N TYR A 97 1.94 13.19 20.19
CA TYR A 97 1.23 13.05 21.47
C TYR A 97 1.89 13.84 22.59
N GLN A 98 3.23 13.81 22.70
CA GLN A 98 3.97 14.59 23.70
C GLN A 98 3.74 16.11 23.57
N ARG A 99 3.40 16.58 22.37
CA ARG A 99 3.05 18.00 22.12
C ARG A 99 1.55 18.29 22.27
N GLY A 100 0.75 17.33 22.72
CA GLY A 100 -0.71 17.47 22.87
C GLY A 100 -1.50 17.42 21.56
N ALA A 101 -0.90 16.98 20.46
CA ALA A 101 -1.60 16.77 19.20
C ALA A 101 -2.28 15.39 19.14
N THR A 102 -3.25 15.23 18.22
CA THR A 102 -3.91 13.96 17.95
C THR A 102 -3.46 13.45 16.57
N PRO A 103 -2.34 12.70 16.48
CA PRO A 103 -1.82 12.23 15.21
C PRO A 103 -2.62 11.06 14.65
N ASN A 104 -2.59 10.91 13.32
CA ASN A 104 -3.08 9.73 12.63
C ASN A 104 -1.89 8.97 12.00
N PRO A 105 -1.42 7.86 12.60
CA PRO A 105 -0.26 7.13 12.11
C PRO A 105 -0.47 6.51 10.74
N CYS A 106 -1.73 6.28 10.32
CA CYS A 106 -2.03 5.76 8.98
C CYS A 106 -1.64 6.76 7.88
N LEU A 107 -1.74 8.06 8.14
CA LEU A 107 -1.29 9.08 7.17
C LEU A 107 0.22 9.01 6.95
N ASP A 108 0.99 8.94 8.03
CA ASP A 108 2.45 8.83 7.95
C ASP A 108 2.87 7.50 7.30
N CYS A 109 2.21 6.38 7.65
CA CYS A 109 2.45 5.09 7.02
C CYS A 109 2.19 5.13 5.50
N ASN A 110 1.09 5.72 5.05
CA ASN A 110 0.83 5.86 3.63
C ASN A 110 1.85 6.78 2.96
N ARG A 111 2.17 7.93 3.56
CA ARG A 111 3.11 8.91 3.00
C ARG A 111 4.51 8.34 2.83
N TYR A 112 5.11 7.85 3.92
CA TYR A 112 6.52 7.50 3.96
C TYR A 112 6.79 6.07 3.52
N LEU A 113 5.90 5.13 3.81
CA LEU A 113 6.16 3.73 3.50
C LEU A 113 5.52 3.28 2.18
N LYS A 114 4.23 3.55 1.95
CA LYS A 114 3.56 3.09 0.73
C LYS A 114 3.92 3.97 -0.48
N PHE A 115 3.74 5.30 -0.35
CA PHE A 115 3.90 6.22 -1.47
C PHE A 115 5.28 6.86 -1.58
N ASP A 116 6.23 6.43 -0.75
CA ASP A 116 7.64 6.76 -0.89
C ASP A 116 8.49 5.47 -0.96
N HIS A 117 8.77 4.80 0.16
CA HIS A 117 9.65 3.62 0.16
C HIS A 117 9.20 2.53 -0.80
N LEU A 118 7.92 2.12 -0.77
CA LEU A 118 7.43 1.05 -1.64
C LEU A 118 7.37 1.50 -3.10
N LEU A 119 7.01 2.76 -3.37
CA LEU A 119 7.00 3.32 -4.73
C LEU A 119 8.42 3.35 -5.31
N ASN A 120 9.42 3.79 -4.54
CA ASN A 120 10.81 3.79 -4.98
C ASN A 120 11.30 2.36 -5.25
N ARG A 121 10.93 1.41 -4.38
CA ARG A 121 11.25 0.01 -4.59
C ARG A 121 10.58 -0.58 -5.83
N ALA A 122 9.35 -0.18 -6.13
CA ALA A 122 8.67 -0.57 -7.35
C ALA A 122 9.41 -0.07 -8.59
N ARG A 123 9.87 1.18 -8.59
CA ARG A 123 10.68 1.76 -9.68
C ARG A 123 12.01 1.01 -9.87
N GLU A 124 12.71 0.68 -8.78
CA GLU A 124 13.96 -0.11 -8.83
C GLU A 124 13.75 -1.49 -9.46
N LEU A 125 12.57 -2.08 -9.27
CA LEU A 125 12.17 -3.37 -9.84
C LEU A 125 11.55 -3.26 -11.24
N GLY A 126 11.54 -2.06 -11.83
CA GLY A 126 11.05 -1.81 -13.18
C GLY A 126 9.53 -1.75 -13.29
N CYS A 127 8.80 -1.49 -12.18
CA CYS A 127 7.36 -1.30 -12.25
C CYS A 127 7.00 0.14 -12.65
N ASP A 128 6.03 0.24 -13.55
CA ASP A 128 5.48 1.52 -14.01
C ASP A 128 4.46 2.09 -13.01
N TYR A 129 3.81 1.21 -12.25
CA TYR A 129 2.71 1.54 -11.36
C TYR A 129 2.84 0.86 -9.99
N ILE A 130 2.24 1.51 -8.99
CA ILE A 130 1.90 0.90 -7.71
C ILE A 130 0.38 0.90 -7.57
N ALA A 131 -0.20 -0.22 -7.11
CA ALA A 131 -1.63 -0.34 -6.81
C ALA A 131 -1.84 -0.72 -5.35
N THR A 132 -2.91 -0.20 -4.77
CA THR A 132 -3.29 -0.44 -3.38
C THR A 132 -4.79 -0.71 -3.29
N GLY A 133 -5.24 -1.34 -2.22
CA GLY A 133 -6.66 -1.59 -1.93
C GLY A 133 -7.42 -0.40 -1.32
N HIS A 134 -7.01 0.84 -1.57
CA HIS A 134 -7.71 2.01 -1.04
C HIS A 134 -9.00 2.31 -1.82
N TYR A 135 -10.01 2.76 -1.08
CA TYR A 135 -11.32 3.15 -1.63
C TYR A 135 -11.39 4.66 -1.86
N VAL A 136 -11.44 5.04 -3.13
CA VAL A 136 -11.61 6.43 -3.56
C VAL A 136 -12.20 6.44 -4.96
N GLN A 137 -12.94 7.50 -5.32
CA GLN A 137 -13.37 7.71 -6.69
C GLN A 137 -12.47 8.72 -7.39
N ARG A 138 -12.11 8.43 -8.63
CA ARG A 138 -11.48 9.39 -9.53
C ARG A 138 -12.54 10.05 -10.41
N TRP A 139 -12.33 11.31 -10.75
CA TRP A 139 -13.15 12.03 -11.69
C TRP A 139 -12.26 12.88 -12.60
N GLN A 140 -12.78 13.31 -13.72
CA GLN A 140 -12.10 14.21 -14.65
C GLN A 140 -12.97 15.42 -14.90
N ASP A 141 -12.39 16.62 -14.83
CA ASP A 141 -13.10 17.86 -15.14
C ASP A 141 -13.20 18.09 -16.67
N GLU A 142 -13.92 19.16 -17.06
CA GLU A 142 -14.14 19.55 -18.45
C GLU A 142 -12.83 19.90 -19.19
N ASN A 143 -11.77 20.22 -18.46
CA ASN A 143 -10.45 20.55 -19.00
C ASN A 143 -9.53 19.31 -19.06
N GLY A 144 -10.04 18.13 -18.74
CA GLY A 144 -9.27 16.88 -18.72
C GLY A 144 -8.40 16.67 -17.47
N ARG A 145 -8.51 17.53 -16.44
CA ARG A 145 -7.76 17.39 -15.20
C ARG A 145 -8.35 16.30 -14.32
N TRP A 146 -7.51 15.38 -13.88
CA TRP A 146 -7.91 14.32 -12.94
C TRP A 146 -7.94 14.82 -11.50
N GLY A 147 -8.97 14.36 -10.76
CA GLY A 147 -9.14 14.62 -9.33
C GLY A 147 -9.65 13.39 -8.59
N LEU A 148 -9.56 13.45 -7.26
CA LEU A 148 -10.15 12.47 -6.36
C LEU A 148 -11.40 13.05 -5.71
N ARG A 149 -12.42 12.25 -5.56
CA ARG A 149 -13.62 12.58 -4.79
C ARG A 149 -13.94 11.49 -3.78
N LYS A 150 -14.76 11.84 -2.81
CA LYS A 150 -15.23 10.89 -1.78
C LYS A 150 -15.93 9.70 -2.45
N ASN A 151 -15.82 8.54 -1.79
CA ASN A 151 -16.58 7.38 -2.16
C ASN A 151 -18.09 7.61 -1.93
N ASP A 152 -18.94 6.98 -2.74
CA ASP A 152 -20.39 7.03 -2.56
C ASP A 152 -20.84 6.32 -1.27
N ASP A 153 -20.06 5.31 -0.80
CA ASP A 153 -20.19 4.72 0.52
C ASP A 153 -19.30 5.48 1.53
N PRO A 154 -19.88 6.30 2.44
CA PRO A 154 -19.12 7.06 3.43
C PRO A 154 -18.35 6.15 4.41
N GLY A 155 -18.82 4.92 4.66
CA GLY A 155 -18.17 3.94 5.54
C GLY A 155 -16.90 3.35 4.95
N LYS A 156 -16.68 3.50 3.65
CA LYS A 156 -15.53 3.01 2.90
C LYS A 156 -14.62 4.13 2.38
N ASP A 157 -14.98 5.40 2.57
CA ASP A 157 -14.22 6.51 2.00
C ASP A 157 -12.83 6.64 2.62
N GLN A 158 -11.81 6.57 1.77
CA GLN A 158 -10.40 6.76 2.12
C GLN A 158 -9.76 7.95 1.38
N SER A 159 -10.57 8.84 0.84
CA SER A 159 -10.09 10.05 0.13
C SER A 159 -9.21 10.93 1.02
N TYR A 160 -9.50 11.01 2.33
CA TYR A 160 -8.68 11.72 3.30
C TYR A 160 -7.25 11.16 3.40
N VAL A 161 -7.10 9.84 3.42
CA VAL A 161 -5.79 9.18 3.47
C VAL A 161 -4.99 9.44 2.20
N LEU A 162 -5.67 9.55 1.06
CA LEU A 162 -5.05 9.75 -0.25
C LEU A 162 -4.83 11.22 -0.62
N CYS A 163 -5.31 12.19 0.20
CA CYS A 163 -5.09 13.62 -0.04
C CYS A 163 -3.59 13.98 -0.09
N LEU A 164 -2.74 13.17 0.55
CA LEU A 164 -1.29 13.33 0.52
C LEU A 164 -0.70 13.25 -0.89
N LEU A 165 -1.36 12.58 -1.85
CA LEU A 165 -0.91 12.49 -3.24
C LEU A 165 -0.91 13.84 -3.96
N TYR A 166 -1.69 14.82 -3.47
CA TYR A 166 -1.66 16.20 -3.98
C TYR A 166 -0.56 17.06 -3.37
N THR A 167 -0.01 16.64 -2.25
CA THR A 167 0.99 17.41 -1.48
C THR A 167 2.39 16.82 -1.56
N SER A 168 2.51 15.62 -2.13
CA SER A 168 3.82 15.01 -2.40
C SER A 168 4.34 15.49 -3.74
N PRO A 169 5.62 15.86 -3.85
CA PRO A 169 6.20 16.13 -5.17
C PRO A 169 6.15 14.85 -6.00
N SER A 170 5.47 14.93 -7.09
CA SER A 170 5.39 13.84 -8.08
C SER A 170 6.66 13.77 -8.94
#